data_d51dbae04fb8578ade217981b9fe296a
#
_entry.id   d51dbae04fb8578ade217981b9fe296a
#
_cell.length_a   1.000
_cell.length_b   1.000
_cell.length_c   1.000
_cell.angle_alpha   90.00
_cell.angle_beta   90.00
_cell.angle_gamma   90.00
#
_symmetry.space_group_name_H-M   'P 1'
#
loop_
_entity.id
_entity.type
_entity.pdbx_description
1 polymer ?
#
loop_
_entity_poly.entity_id
_entity_poly.type
_entity_poly.pdbx_seq_one_letter_code
_entity_poly.pdbx_strand_id
1 'polypeptide(L)'
;MTRGQSANYASSAGTYAAPATCVAVEAAPADRLQFGRVALGLRLADYLELTKPKITAMALLTVLVGYTLGGGAWTAGTLCPLLLGIALVAAASGAFNQLIERRTDGLMNRTANRPLPAGRLQPGEVAFFGTACGAVGLSVLILAVNPTTALLAALTLALYVGAYTPLKKYTALSTTVGAIPGALPPVLGWAGSGAELGWAAFSLFAVLFVWQFPHFLAIAWLYRGEYEAAGLRMLPGGHHTDNRPRSVAGLLACAYAVVLVPVSLLPGELALGGGPYRIAALLLSLGYLAAALRFVANESRDTARGLLYSSLVYLPALLAILTWDHLRLLC
;
A
#
# COMPACT_ATOMS: atom_id res chain seq x y z
N MET A 1 50.52 27.16 55.85
CA MET A 1 49.66 27.83 56.86
C MET A 1 48.24 27.74 56.23
N THR A 2 47.37 27.09 56.75
CA THR A 2 46.63 26.66 57.93
C THR A 2 45.68 25.52 57.54
N ARG A 3 45.78 24.40 58.16
CA ARG A 3 44.79 23.68 59.02
C ARG A 3 43.36 23.79 58.53
N GLY A 4 42.64 22.73 58.13
CA GLY A 4 42.39 21.49 58.86
C GLY A 4 41.02 21.55 59.55
N GLN A 5 40.07 20.74 59.14
CA GLN A 5 39.01 20.23 60.01
C GLN A 5 38.37 18.98 59.41
N SER A 6 38.67 17.87 60.04
CA SER A 6 37.98 16.58 59.93
C SER A 6 36.67 16.66 60.67
N ALA A 7 35.54 16.30 60.08
CA ALA A 7 34.30 16.03 60.78
C ALA A 7 33.91 14.57 60.58
N ASN A 8 34.04 13.81 61.66
CA ASN A 8 33.49 12.49 61.87
C ASN A 8 31.96 12.54 61.75
N TYR A 9 31.36 11.69 60.90
CA TYR A 9 29.97 11.28 61.07
C TYR A 9 29.89 9.79 61.40
N ALA A 10 29.35 9.56 62.57
CA ALA A 10 29.15 8.26 63.16
C ALA A 10 28.06 7.47 62.40
N SER A 11 28.35 6.19 62.23
CA SER A 11 27.44 5.13 61.82
C SER A 11 26.18 5.07 62.71
N SER A 12 25.01 5.20 62.08
CA SER A 12 23.77 4.66 62.63
C SER A 12 23.25 3.57 61.70
N ALA A 13 23.51 2.31 62.13
CA ALA A 13 22.93 1.14 61.51
C ALA A 13 21.42 1.11 61.78
N GLY A 14 20.63 1.57 60.83
CA GLY A 14 19.18 1.37 60.80
C GLY A 14 18.88 0.00 60.17
N THR A 15 18.39 -0.89 61.01
CA THR A 15 17.85 -2.19 60.63
C THR A 15 16.62 -1.98 59.73
N TYR A 16 16.79 -2.14 58.44
CA TYR A 16 15.64 -2.20 57.52
C TYR A 16 15.01 -3.60 57.64
N ALA A 17 13.81 -3.65 58.21
CA ALA A 17 12.93 -4.80 58.14
C ALA A 17 12.58 -5.09 56.69
N ALA A 18 12.73 -6.32 56.22
CA ALA A 18 12.34 -6.79 54.91
C ALA A 18 10.84 -6.54 54.69
N PRO A 19 10.43 -5.99 53.54
CA PRO A 19 9.02 -5.84 53.24
C PRO A 19 8.35 -7.21 53.07
N ALA A 20 7.15 -7.29 53.59
CA ALA A 20 6.27 -8.44 53.61
C ALA A 20 6.17 -9.11 52.21
N THR A 21 6.21 -10.43 52.23
CA THR A 21 5.88 -11.32 51.11
C THR A 21 4.68 -10.81 50.33
N CYS A 22 4.93 -10.44 49.05
CA CYS A 22 3.85 -10.28 48.05
C CYS A 22 3.10 -11.61 47.97
N VAL A 23 1.92 -11.68 48.56
CA VAL A 23 0.96 -12.75 48.29
C VAL A 23 0.53 -12.56 46.84
N ALA A 24 0.92 -13.47 45.98
CA ALA A 24 0.41 -13.53 44.63
C ALA A 24 -1.10 -13.76 44.71
N VAL A 25 -1.88 -12.70 44.46
CA VAL A 25 -3.33 -12.82 44.30
C VAL A 25 -3.56 -13.62 43.00
N GLU A 26 -3.89 -14.87 43.14
CA GLU A 26 -4.23 -15.74 42.05
C GLU A 26 -5.53 -15.23 41.41
N ALA A 27 -5.45 -14.61 40.23
CA ALA A 27 -6.59 -14.05 39.52
C ALA A 27 -7.66 -15.11 39.28
N ALA A 28 -8.92 -14.78 39.58
CA ALA A 28 -10.05 -15.68 39.41
C ALA A 28 -10.15 -16.22 37.95
N PRO A 29 -10.68 -17.43 37.70
CA PRO A 29 -10.76 -18.05 36.37
C PRO A 29 -11.44 -17.18 35.30
N ALA A 30 -12.41 -16.36 35.70
CA ALA A 30 -13.11 -15.43 34.82
C ALA A 30 -12.20 -14.31 34.27
N ASP A 31 -11.30 -13.79 35.11
CA ASP A 31 -10.33 -12.76 34.71
C ASP A 31 -9.29 -13.32 33.73
N ARG A 32 -8.84 -14.55 33.92
CA ARG A 32 -7.90 -15.19 32.95
C ARG A 32 -8.52 -15.36 31.56
N LEU A 33 -9.81 -15.69 31.48
CA LEU A 33 -10.54 -15.82 30.21
C LEU A 33 -10.73 -14.45 29.54
N GLN A 34 -10.97 -13.41 30.31
CA GLN A 34 -11.12 -12.05 29.81
C GLN A 34 -9.79 -11.48 29.32
N PHE A 35 -8.71 -11.65 30.06
CA PHE A 35 -7.34 -11.29 29.64
C PHE A 35 -6.91 -12.07 28.39
N GLY A 36 -7.20 -13.37 28.33
CA GLY A 36 -6.92 -14.20 27.15
C GLY A 36 -7.67 -13.74 25.89
N ARG A 37 -8.95 -13.35 26.02
CA ARG A 37 -9.76 -12.82 24.90
C ARG A 37 -9.26 -11.45 24.42
N VAL A 38 -8.87 -10.56 25.33
CA VAL A 38 -8.29 -9.25 24.99
C VAL A 38 -6.94 -9.43 24.30
N ALA A 39 -6.08 -10.31 24.82
CA ALA A 39 -4.78 -10.59 24.22
C ALA A 39 -4.91 -11.22 22.83
N LEU A 40 -5.88 -12.13 22.63
CA LEU A 40 -6.17 -12.74 21.32
C LEU A 40 -6.71 -11.69 20.33
N GLY A 41 -7.61 -10.81 20.77
CA GLY A 41 -8.15 -9.74 19.94
C GLY A 41 -7.09 -8.75 19.49
N LEU A 42 -6.15 -8.39 20.36
CA LEU A 42 -5.02 -7.53 20.02
C LEU A 42 -4.08 -8.20 19.01
N ARG A 43 -3.78 -9.48 19.15
CA ARG A 43 -2.97 -10.23 18.18
C ARG A 43 -3.65 -10.31 16.80
N LEU A 44 -4.98 -10.56 16.77
CA LEU A 44 -5.72 -10.59 15.51
C LEU A 44 -5.69 -9.25 14.79
N ALA A 45 -5.80 -8.14 15.54
CA ALA A 45 -5.68 -6.80 14.98
C ALA A 45 -4.29 -6.55 14.36
N ASP A 46 -3.21 -7.05 14.99
CA ASP A 46 -1.85 -6.95 14.47
C ASP A 46 -1.69 -7.74 13.14
N TYR A 47 -2.24 -8.95 13.04
CA TYR A 47 -2.25 -9.71 11.78
C TYR A 47 -3.10 -9.01 10.70
N LEU A 48 -4.24 -8.42 11.06
CA LEU A 48 -5.02 -7.62 10.12
C LEU A 48 -4.24 -6.38 9.65
N GLU A 49 -3.47 -5.73 10.51
CA GLU A 49 -2.62 -4.60 10.12
C GLU A 49 -1.54 -5.02 9.11
N LEU A 50 -0.98 -6.25 9.22
CA LEU A 50 -0.04 -6.78 8.22
C LEU A 50 -0.66 -6.85 6.82
N THR A 51 -1.95 -7.18 6.71
CA THR A 51 -2.65 -7.32 5.42
C THR A 51 -2.93 -5.99 4.72
N LYS A 52 -2.69 -4.85 5.39
CA LYS A 52 -2.97 -3.50 4.86
C LYS A 52 -4.41 -3.37 4.32
N PRO A 53 -5.45 -3.59 5.13
CA PRO A 53 -6.82 -3.84 4.66
C PRO A 53 -7.38 -2.76 3.74
N LYS A 54 -7.05 -1.48 3.98
CA LYS A 54 -7.51 -0.37 3.13
C LYS A 54 -6.95 -0.45 1.71
N ILE A 55 -5.67 -0.77 1.57
CA ILE A 55 -5.00 -0.88 0.26
C ILE A 55 -5.50 -2.14 -0.46
N THR A 56 -5.61 -3.25 0.27
CA THR A 56 -6.13 -4.52 -0.26
C THR A 56 -7.58 -4.37 -0.74
N ALA A 57 -8.45 -3.70 0.01
CA ALA A 57 -9.83 -3.43 -0.40
C ALA A 57 -9.89 -2.61 -1.70
N MET A 58 -9.08 -1.56 -1.82
CA MET A 58 -9.00 -0.78 -3.07
C MET A 58 -8.49 -1.62 -4.24
N ALA A 59 -7.50 -2.48 -4.04
CA ALA A 59 -7.03 -3.40 -5.07
C ALA A 59 -8.14 -4.38 -5.48
N LEU A 60 -8.88 -4.96 -4.54
CA LEU A 60 -10.00 -5.86 -4.83
C LEU A 60 -11.14 -5.17 -5.59
N LEU A 61 -11.41 -3.89 -5.31
CA LEU A 61 -12.36 -3.10 -6.11
C LEU A 61 -11.91 -2.99 -7.57
N THR A 62 -10.61 -2.75 -7.83
CA THR A 62 -10.11 -2.71 -9.21
C THR A 62 -10.08 -4.09 -9.87
N VAL A 63 -9.88 -5.16 -9.09
CA VAL A 63 -10.08 -6.55 -9.57
C VAL A 63 -11.51 -6.78 -10.00
N LEU A 64 -12.51 -6.37 -9.21
CA LEU A 64 -13.93 -6.47 -9.58
C LEU A 64 -14.25 -5.72 -10.87
N VAL A 65 -13.71 -4.51 -11.04
CA VAL A 65 -13.84 -3.76 -12.29
C VAL A 65 -13.28 -4.55 -13.46
N GLY A 66 -12.04 -5.02 -13.38
CA GLY A 66 -11.42 -5.82 -14.43
C GLY A 66 -12.19 -7.10 -14.75
N TYR A 67 -12.69 -7.78 -13.72
CA TYR A 67 -13.52 -8.98 -13.85
C TYR A 67 -14.83 -8.70 -14.59
N THR A 68 -15.51 -7.61 -14.24
CA THR A 68 -16.75 -7.19 -14.90
C THR A 68 -16.53 -6.83 -16.35
N LEU A 69 -15.50 -6.03 -16.63
CA LEU A 69 -15.16 -5.60 -17.99
C LEU A 69 -14.69 -6.76 -18.88
N GLY A 70 -14.12 -7.82 -18.30
CA GLY A 70 -13.79 -9.07 -18.96
C GLY A 70 -14.99 -10.02 -19.17
N GLY A 71 -16.21 -9.61 -18.82
CA GLY A 71 -17.41 -10.43 -19.00
C GLY A 71 -17.57 -11.56 -17.99
N GLY A 72 -16.95 -11.48 -16.82
CA GLY A 72 -17.00 -12.49 -15.78
C GLY A 72 -18.41 -12.68 -15.19
N ALA A 73 -18.81 -13.93 -14.97
CA ALA A 73 -20.10 -14.28 -14.38
C ALA A 73 -20.16 -13.94 -12.88
N TRP A 74 -21.14 -13.15 -12.48
CA TRP A 74 -21.32 -12.70 -11.09
C TRP A 74 -21.96 -13.80 -10.21
N THR A 75 -21.22 -14.91 -9.99
CA THR A 75 -21.63 -16.00 -9.11
C THR A 75 -20.65 -16.14 -7.94
N ALA A 76 -21.14 -16.61 -6.80
CA ALA A 76 -20.28 -16.87 -5.65
C ALA A 76 -19.17 -17.89 -5.96
N GLY A 77 -19.45 -18.88 -6.81
CA GLY A 77 -18.51 -19.92 -7.20
C GLY A 77 -17.29 -19.39 -7.98
N THR A 78 -17.43 -18.28 -8.69
CA THR A 78 -16.34 -17.67 -9.48
C THR A 78 -15.67 -16.50 -8.73
N LEU A 79 -16.48 -15.63 -8.11
CA LEU A 79 -15.97 -14.42 -7.45
C LEU A 79 -15.29 -14.70 -6.10
N CYS A 80 -15.85 -15.60 -5.27
CA CYS A 80 -15.26 -15.84 -3.95
C CYS A 80 -13.83 -16.40 -4.03
N PRO A 81 -13.53 -17.44 -4.85
CA PRO A 81 -12.16 -17.92 -5.00
C PRO A 81 -11.21 -16.85 -5.56
N LEU A 82 -11.65 -16.07 -6.55
CA LEU A 82 -10.85 -15.00 -7.15
C LEU A 82 -10.47 -13.95 -6.11
N LEU A 83 -11.45 -13.39 -5.41
CA LEU A 83 -11.22 -12.33 -4.42
C LEU A 83 -10.45 -12.85 -3.22
N LEU A 84 -10.75 -14.04 -2.72
CA LEU A 84 -10.03 -14.66 -1.61
C LEU A 84 -8.57 -14.92 -1.98
N GLY A 85 -8.32 -15.54 -3.13
CA GLY A 85 -6.96 -15.83 -3.59
C GLY A 85 -6.12 -14.57 -3.74
N ILE A 86 -6.66 -13.54 -4.39
CA ILE A 86 -5.97 -12.25 -4.54
C ILE A 86 -5.78 -11.54 -3.21
N ALA A 87 -6.78 -11.55 -2.30
CA ALA A 87 -6.65 -10.97 -0.97
C ALA A 87 -5.53 -11.64 -0.15
N LEU A 88 -5.42 -12.96 -0.21
CA LEU A 88 -4.35 -13.72 0.46
C LEU A 88 -2.96 -13.40 -0.12
N VAL A 89 -2.82 -13.31 -1.45
CA VAL A 89 -1.56 -12.91 -2.09
C VAL A 89 -1.20 -11.46 -1.73
N ALA A 90 -2.17 -10.55 -1.66
CA ALA A 90 -1.96 -9.18 -1.20
C ALA A 90 -1.55 -9.12 0.27
N ALA A 91 -2.15 -9.95 1.13
CA ALA A 91 -1.76 -10.09 2.54
C ALA A 91 -0.31 -10.59 2.68
N ALA A 92 0.08 -11.58 1.89
CA ALA A 92 1.47 -12.06 1.80
C ALA A 92 2.43 -10.93 1.40
N SER A 93 2.07 -10.16 0.36
CA SER A 93 2.84 -9.00 -0.11
C SER A 93 3.02 -7.95 0.99
N GLY A 94 1.94 -7.65 1.73
CA GLY A 94 1.96 -6.73 2.88
C GLY A 94 2.85 -7.20 4.02
N ALA A 95 2.75 -8.49 4.39
CA ALA A 95 3.53 -9.12 5.45
C ALA A 95 5.03 -9.13 5.13
N PHE A 96 5.41 -9.60 3.94
CA PHE A 96 6.82 -9.61 3.51
C PHE A 96 7.40 -8.21 3.34
N ASN A 97 6.62 -7.24 2.86
CA ASN A 97 7.06 -5.84 2.80
C ASN A 97 7.40 -5.32 4.19
N GLN A 98 6.51 -5.51 5.19
CA GLN A 98 6.79 -5.09 6.57
C GLN A 98 7.98 -5.85 7.18
N LEU A 99 8.15 -7.14 6.86
CA LEU A 99 9.27 -7.94 7.32
C LEU A 99 10.61 -7.39 6.81
N ILE A 100 10.68 -7.03 5.52
CA ILE A 100 11.89 -6.50 4.89
C ILE A 100 12.18 -5.08 5.39
N GLU A 101 11.15 -4.25 5.51
CA GLU A 101 11.26 -2.84 5.89
C GLU A 101 11.29 -2.61 7.42
N ARG A 102 11.20 -3.65 8.28
CA ARG A 102 11.04 -3.53 9.74
C ARG A 102 12.02 -2.59 10.44
N ARG A 103 13.26 -2.47 9.94
CA ARG A 103 14.28 -1.57 10.49
C ARG A 103 14.06 -0.13 10.04
N THR A 104 13.77 0.10 8.78
CA THR A 104 13.50 1.43 8.22
C THR A 104 12.14 1.97 8.67
N ASP A 105 11.14 1.11 8.85
CA ASP A 105 9.83 1.47 9.38
C ASP A 105 9.91 2.05 10.80
N GLY A 106 10.83 1.55 11.63
CA GLY A 106 11.06 2.07 12.96
C GLY A 106 11.66 3.49 13.03
N LEU A 107 12.21 3.98 11.91
CA LEU A 107 12.79 5.33 11.79
C LEU A 107 11.79 6.40 11.32
N MET A 108 10.59 6.00 10.93
CA MET A 108 9.55 6.91 10.40
C MET A 108 8.35 6.97 11.37
N ASN A 109 7.93 8.17 11.76
CA ASN A 109 6.81 8.37 12.69
C ASN A 109 5.52 7.66 12.23
N ARG A 110 5.26 7.65 10.94
CA ARG A 110 4.09 7.02 10.33
C ARG A 110 4.06 5.50 10.47
N THR A 111 5.21 4.84 10.55
CA THR A 111 5.33 3.37 10.49
C THR A 111 6.00 2.75 11.71
N ALA A 112 6.54 3.55 12.63
CA ALA A 112 7.17 3.07 13.87
C ALA A 112 6.24 2.22 14.74
N ASN A 113 4.93 2.50 14.70
CA ASN A 113 3.92 1.76 15.46
C ASN A 113 3.40 0.50 14.75
N ARG A 114 3.95 0.10 13.59
CA ARG A 114 3.60 -1.17 12.95
C ARG A 114 3.95 -2.36 13.84
N PRO A 115 3.27 -3.52 13.67
CA PRO A 115 3.47 -4.68 14.56
C PRO A 115 4.92 -5.14 14.73
N LEU A 116 5.71 -5.14 13.65
CA LEU A 116 7.11 -5.56 13.68
C LEU A 116 8.05 -4.54 14.34
N PRO A 117 8.07 -3.24 13.93
CA PRO A 117 8.90 -2.23 14.60
C PRO A 117 8.55 -2.05 16.07
N ALA A 118 7.25 -2.14 16.41
CA ALA A 118 6.76 -2.01 17.79
C ALA A 118 7.00 -3.29 18.64
N GLY A 119 7.54 -4.37 18.07
CA GLY A 119 7.81 -5.61 18.80
C GLY A 119 6.56 -6.43 19.17
N ARG A 120 5.38 -6.12 18.62
CA ARG A 120 4.13 -6.84 18.88
C ARG A 120 4.06 -8.20 18.18
N LEU A 121 4.71 -8.33 17.03
CA LEU A 121 4.87 -9.59 16.30
C LEU A 121 6.37 -9.87 16.06
N GLN A 122 6.72 -11.15 16.07
CA GLN A 122 8.09 -11.58 15.77
C GLN A 122 8.31 -11.79 14.26
N PRO A 123 9.54 -11.56 13.75
CA PRO A 123 9.85 -11.78 12.33
C PRO A 123 9.50 -13.17 11.80
N GLY A 124 9.70 -14.22 12.62
CA GLY A 124 9.35 -15.60 12.26
C GLY A 124 7.84 -15.82 12.11
N GLU A 125 7.02 -15.22 12.99
CA GLU A 125 5.56 -15.30 12.90
C GLU A 125 5.06 -14.63 11.61
N VAL A 126 5.62 -13.45 11.26
CA VAL A 126 5.24 -12.71 10.06
C VAL A 126 5.71 -13.43 8.78
N ALA A 127 6.90 -14.05 8.81
CA ALA A 127 7.40 -14.85 7.70
C ALA A 127 6.50 -16.07 7.45
N PHE A 128 6.11 -16.79 8.51
CA PHE A 128 5.20 -17.92 8.42
C PHE A 128 3.81 -17.49 7.88
N PHE A 129 3.24 -16.43 8.44
CA PHE A 129 1.96 -15.89 8.00
C PHE A 129 1.98 -15.48 6.51
N GLY A 130 3.01 -14.74 6.09
CA GLY A 130 3.17 -14.33 4.69
C GLY A 130 3.32 -15.52 3.75
N THR A 131 4.11 -16.54 4.13
CA THR A 131 4.28 -17.77 3.34
C THR A 131 2.96 -18.56 3.24
N ALA A 132 2.26 -18.74 4.35
CA ALA A 132 0.98 -19.43 4.40
C ALA A 132 -0.08 -18.72 3.52
N CYS A 133 -0.22 -17.40 3.68
CA CYS A 133 -1.14 -16.60 2.85
C CYS A 133 -0.78 -16.70 1.36
N GLY A 134 0.50 -16.58 1.00
CA GLY A 134 0.95 -16.67 -0.39
C GLY A 134 0.69 -18.04 -0.99
N ALA A 135 1.05 -19.12 -0.28
CA ALA A 135 0.86 -20.48 -0.74
C ALA A 135 -0.63 -20.83 -0.91
N VAL A 136 -1.45 -20.54 0.11
CA VAL A 136 -2.90 -20.81 0.05
C VAL A 136 -3.57 -19.94 -1.04
N GLY A 137 -3.23 -18.65 -1.11
CA GLY A 137 -3.80 -17.75 -2.12
C GLY A 137 -3.50 -18.19 -3.55
N LEU A 138 -2.24 -18.54 -3.85
CA LEU A 138 -1.86 -19.06 -5.17
C LEU A 138 -2.51 -20.41 -5.46
N SER A 139 -2.58 -21.31 -4.49
CA SER A 139 -3.30 -22.60 -4.64
C SER A 139 -4.76 -22.41 -4.97
N VAL A 140 -5.47 -21.50 -4.27
CA VAL A 140 -6.87 -21.17 -4.57
C VAL A 140 -7.00 -20.63 -6.00
N LEU A 141 -6.11 -19.73 -6.44
CA LEU A 141 -6.15 -19.19 -7.80
C LEU A 141 -5.89 -20.24 -8.87
N ILE A 142 -4.93 -21.16 -8.65
CA ILE A 142 -4.62 -22.24 -9.61
C ILE A 142 -5.80 -23.23 -9.71
N LEU A 143 -6.33 -23.66 -8.58
CA LEU A 143 -7.27 -24.78 -8.53
C LEU A 143 -8.72 -24.36 -8.78
N ALA A 144 -9.10 -23.14 -8.37
CA ALA A 144 -10.48 -22.69 -8.38
C ALA A 144 -10.76 -21.48 -9.31
N VAL A 145 -9.72 -20.91 -9.94
CA VAL A 145 -9.87 -19.82 -10.92
C VAL A 145 -9.24 -20.24 -12.25
N ASN A 146 -7.99 -19.91 -12.47
CA ASN A 146 -7.20 -20.35 -13.64
C ASN A 146 -5.68 -20.11 -13.44
N PRO A 147 -4.81 -20.84 -14.18
CA PRO A 147 -3.37 -20.69 -14.08
C PRO A 147 -2.85 -19.30 -14.46
N THR A 148 -3.49 -18.62 -15.41
CA THR A 148 -3.07 -17.27 -15.87
C THR A 148 -3.20 -16.26 -14.74
N THR A 149 -4.33 -16.24 -14.03
CA THR A 149 -4.53 -15.36 -12.86
C THR A 149 -3.54 -15.66 -11.75
N ALA A 150 -3.27 -16.96 -11.49
CA ALA A 150 -2.31 -17.37 -10.49
C ALA A 150 -0.87 -16.93 -10.85
N LEU A 151 -0.47 -17.07 -12.11
CA LEU A 151 0.83 -16.63 -12.59
C LEU A 151 1.01 -15.11 -12.46
N LEU A 152 0.01 -14.33 -12.87
CA LEU A 152 0.02 -12.87 -12.70
C LEU A 152 0.05 -12.44 -11.23
N ALA A 153 -0.65 -13.15 -10.35
CA ALA A 153 -0.61 -12.89 -8.90
C ALA A 153 0.75 -13.24 -8.30
N ALA A 154 1.36 -14.36 -8.72
CA ALA A 154 2.72 -14.74 -8.32
C ALA A 154 3.76 -13.71 -8.81
N LEU A 155 3.64 -13.24 -10.05
CA LEU A 155 4.48 -12.18 -10.60
C LEU A 155 4.31 -10.87 -9.81
N THR A 156 3.08 -10.51 -9.47
CA THR A 156 2.78 -9.34 -8.63
C THR A 156 3.51 -9.44 -7.27
N LEU A 157 3.39 -10.58 -6.59
CA LEU A 157 4.07 -10.85 -5.32
C LEU A 157 5.59 -10.76 -5.48
N ALA A 158 6.16 -11.44 -6.48
CA ALA A 158 7.59 -11.47 -6.73
C ALA A 158 8.16 -10.07 -7.03
N LEU A 159 7.52 -9.29 -7.90
CA LEU A 159 7.94 -7.93 -8.22
C LEU A 159 7.82 -6.99 -7.01
N TYR A 160 6.73 -7.09 -6.25
CA TYR A 160 6.50 -6.23 -5.10
C TYR A 160 7.49 -6.50 -3.96
N VAL A 161 7.71 -7.77 -3.63
CA VAL A 161 8.57 -8.18 -2.51
C VAL A 161 10.03 -8.25 -2.93
N GLY A 162 10.32 -8.86 -4.07
CA GLY A 162 11.68 -9.16 -4.51
C GLY A 162 12.39 -8.00 -5.22
N ALA A 163 11.65 -7.12 -5.90
CA ALA A 163 12.25 -6.01 -6.63
C ALA A 163 11.91 -4.65 -5.99
N TYR A 164 10.64 -4.27 -5.95
CA TYR A 164 10.24 -2.94 -5.46
C TYR A 164 10.69 -2.63 -4.04
N THR A 165 10.41 -3.54 -3.09
CA THR A 165 10.70 -3.29 -1.68
C THR A 165 12.20 -3.09 -1.39
N PRO A 166 13.12 -3.91 -1.92
CA PRO A 166 14.55 -3.67 -1.74
C PRO A 166 15.07 -2.42 -2.46
N LEU A 167 14.56 -2.16 -3.69
CA LEU A 167 15.03 -1.04 -4.52
C LEU A 167 14.81 0.35 -3.90
N LYS A 168 13.86 0.52 -2.99
CA LYS A 168 13.58 1.79 -2.29
C LYS A 168 14.81 2.39 -1.60
N LYS A 169 15.74 1.55 -1.18
CA LYS A 169 16.99 1.97 -0.51
C LYS A 169 18.04 2.50 -1.49
N TYR A 170 17.96 2.08 -2.74
CA TYR A 170 19.03 2.32 -3.71
C TYR A 170 18.66 3.40 -4.74
N THR A 171 17.41 3.43 -5.19
CA THR A 171 17.03 4.30 -6.32
C THR A 171 15.56 4.68 -6.30
N ALA A 172 15.27 5.91 -6.80
CA ALA A 172 13.91 6.37 -7.06
C ALA A 172 13.18 5.58 -8.18
N LEU A 173 13.93 4.83 -9.01
CA LEU A 173 13.34 3.90 -9.99
C LEU A 173 12.51 2.80 -9.31
N SER A 174 12.68 2.60 -8.00
CA SER A 174 11.78 1.72 -7.23
C SER A 174 10.32 2.05 -7.45
N THR A 175 9.95 3.33 -7.59
CA THR A 175 8.58 3.76 -7.88
C THR A 175 8.09 3.21 -9.23
N THR A 176 8.93 3.22 -10.26
CA THR A 176 8.58 2.67 -11.58
C THR A 176 8.41 1.15 -11.54
N VAL A 177 9.32 0.44 -10.85
CA VAL A 177 9.22 -1.01 -10.66
C VAL A 177 7.97 -1.36 -9.83
N GLY A 178 7.69 -0.61 -8.77
CA GLY A 178 6.49 -0.78 -7.94
C GLY A 178 5.18 -0.43 -8.65
N ALA A 179 5.26 0.40 -9.70
CA ALA A 179 4.11 0.73 -10.51
C ALA A 179 3.57 -0.47 -11.32
N ILE A 180 4.43 -1.44 -11.65
CA ILE A 180 4.00 -2.65 -12.37
C ILE A 180 3.03 -3.48 -11.50
N PRO A 181 3.41 -3.98 -10.32
CA PRO A 181 2.48 -4.73 -9.47
C PRO A 181 1.28 -3.89 -9.01
N GLY A 182 1.44 -2.56 -8.87
CA GLY A 182 0.35 -1.65 -8.54
C GLY A 182 -0.71 -1.49 -9.63
N ALA A 183 -0.36 -1.74 -10.90
CA ALA A 183 -1.26 -1.64 -12.04
C ALA A 183 -1.88 -2.98 -12.47
N LEU A 184 -1.44 -4.10 -11.90
CA LEU A 184 -1.93 -5.45 -12.24
C LEU A 184 -3.32 -5.81 -11.69
N PRO A 185 -3.85 -5.24 -10.58
CA PRO A 185 -5.13 -5.67 -10.03
C PRO A 185 -6.29 -5.75 -11.02
N PRO A 186 -6.58 -4.77 -11.89
CA PRO A 186 -7.66 -4.93 -12.87
C PRO A 186 -7.36 -6.00 -13.92
N VAL A 187 -6.08 -6.24 -14.25
CA VAL A 187 -5.67 -7.32 -15.17
C VAL A 187 -5.86 -8.69 -14.51
N LEU A 188 -5.62 -8.80 -13.20
CA LEU A 188 -5.93 -10.01 -12.42
C LEU A 188 -7.43 -10.33 -12.46
N GLY A 189 -8.27 -9.29 -12.32
CA GLY A 189 -9.71 -9.43 -12.47
C GLY A 189 -10.11 -9.88 -13.87
N TRP A 190 -9.57 -9.22 -14.90
CA TRP A 190 -9.78 -9.57 -16.30
C TRP A 190 -9.37 -11.02 -16.60
N ALA A 191 -8.17 -11.43 -16.23
CA ALA A 191 -7.73 -12.82 -16.38
C ALA A 191 -8.61 -13.80 -15.59
N GLY A 192 -9.08 -13.39 -14.39
CA GLY A 192 -9.97 -14.17 -13.55
C GLY A 192 -11.36 -14.41 -14.16
N SER A 193 -11.83 -13.56 -15.08
CA SER A 193 -13.06 -13.78 -15.84
C SER A 193 -12.93 -14.87 -16.92
N GLY A 194 -11.69 -15.29 -17.24
CA GLY A 194 -11.39 -16.21 -18.32
C GLY A 194 -11.19 -15.53 -19.68
N ALA A 195 -11.29 -14.20 -19.74
CA ALA A 195 -11.06 -13.43 -20.97
C ALA A 195 -9.57 -13.43 -21.37
N GLU A 196 -9.31 -13.45 -22.67
CA GLU A 196 -7.95 -13.37 -23.22
C GLU A 196 -7.31 -12.02 -22.89
N LEU A 197 -5.99 -12.06 -22.57
CA LEU A 197 -5.21 -10.86 -22.35
C LEU A 197 -4.90 -10.18 -23.67
N GLY A 198 -5.56 -9.06 -23.93
CA GLY A 198 -5.39 -8.26 -25.13
C GLY A 198 -5.24 -6.77 -24.83
N TRP A 199 -5.39 -5.94 -25.85
CA TRP A 199 -5.26 -4.49 -25.73
C TRP A 199 -6.26 -3.87 -24.75
N ALA A 200 -7.45 -4.47 -24.58
CA ALA A 200 -8.45 -4.03 -23.63
C ALA A 200 -7.95 -4.17 -22.18
N ALA A 201 -7.42 -5.35 -21.80
CA ALA A 201 -6.78 -5.55 -20.49
C ALA A 201 -5.56 -4.65 -20.31
N PHE A 202 -4.74 -4.49 -21.38
CA PHE A 202 -3.58 -3.59 -21.35
C PHE A 202 -3.98 -2.13 -21.13
N SER A 203 -5.10 -1.66 -21.66
CA SER A 203 -5.56 -0.29 -21.45
C SER A 203 -5.88 -0.01 -19.97
N LEU A 204 -6.46 -0.98 -19.26
CA LEU A 204 -6.71 -0.87 -17.80
C LEU A 204 -5.39 -0.82 -17.02
N PHE A 205 -4.43 -1.69 -17.39
CA PHE A 205 -3.08 -1.62 -16.85
C PHE A 205 -2.45 -0.26 -17.07
N ALA A 206 -2.47 0.26 -18.32
CA ALA A 206 -1.83 1.51 -18.69
C ALA A 206 -2.41 2.71 -17.93
N VAL A 207 -3.73 2.77 -17.76
CA VAL A 207 -4.39 3.82 -16.95
C VAL A 207 -3.87 3.81 -15.51
N LEU A 208 -3.89 2.66 -14.83
CA LEU A 208 -3.41 2.56 -13.46
C LEU A 208 -1.90 2.82 -13.38
N PHE A 209 -1.13 2.29 -14.32
CA PHE A 209 0.32 2.45 -14.36
C PHE A 209 0.72 3.93 -14.45
N VAL A 210 0.09 4.70 -15.34
CA VAL A 210 0.40 6.13 -15.50
C VAL A 210 -0.17 6.97 -14.35
N TRP A 211 -1.41 6.68 -13.92
CA TRP A 211 -2.09 7.40 -12.85
C TRP A 211 -1.31 7.45 -11.53
N GLN A 212 -0.65 6.36 -11.17
CA GLN A 212 -0.01 6.27 -9.86
C GLN A 212 1.26 7.11 -9.72
N PHE A 213 1.91 7.55 -10.82
CA PHE A 213 3.14 8.33 -10.71
C PHE A 213 2.93 9.70 -10.07
N PRO A 214 1.99 10.57 -10.52
CA PRO A 214 1.74 11.82 -9.82
C PRO A 214 1.27 11.60 -8.37
N HIS A 215 0.48 10.54 -8.12
CA HIS A 215 0.05 10.14 -6.79
C HIS A 215 1.24 9.82 -5.86
N PHE A 216 2.14 8.94 -6.28
CA PHE A 216 3.31 8.56 -5.48
C PHE A 216 4.32 9.69 -5.33
N LEU A 217 4.50 10.52 -6.36
CA LEU A 217 5.37 11.69 -6.30
C LEU A 217 4.84 12.73 -5.30
N ALA A 218 3.52 12.93 -5.23
CA ALA A 218 2.91 13.79 -4.22
C ALA A 218 3.12 13.24 -2.80
N ILE A 219 2.95 11.93 -2.58
CA ILE A 219 3.23 11.28 -1.29
C ILE A 219 4.71 11.40 -0.94
N ALA A 220 5.61 11.09 -1.89
CA ALA A 220 7.05 11.16 -1.66
C ALA A 220 7.50 12.58 -1.31
N TRP A 221 6.92 13.59 -1.95
CA TRP A 221 7.19 15.00 -1.64
C TRP A 221 6.68 15.40 -0.25
N LEU A 222 5.46 14.97 0.14
CA LEU A 222 4.87 15.27 1.45
C LEU A 222 5.68 14.68 2.62
N TYR A 223 6.22 13.48 2.43
CA TYR A 223 6.94 12.72 3.47
C TYR A 223 8.45 12.67 3.23
N ARG A 224 9.01 13.57 2.39
CA ARG A 224 10.42 13.56 1.99
C ARG A 224 11.40 13.53 3.16
N GLY A 225 11.14 14.32 4.21
CA GLY A 225 12.01 14.34 5.39
C GLY A 225 12.04 13.03 6.17
N GLU A 226 10.90 12.32 6.27
CA GLU A 226 10.85 10.99 6.90
C GLU A 226 11.57 9.93 6.05
N TYR A 227 11.43 9.99 4.72
CA TYR A 227 12.14 9.09 3.81
C TYR A 227 13.66 9.30 3.84
N GLU A 228 14.10 10.55 3.87
CA GLU A 228 15.53 10.91 3.99
C GLU A 228 16.10 10.43 5.33
N ALA A 229 15.41 10.67 6.44
CA ALA A 229 15.82 10.20 7.76
C ALA A 229 15.90 8.65 7.84
N ALA A 230 15.05 7.94 7.10
CA ALA A 230 15.07 6.49 7.00
C ALA A 230 16.07 5.95 5.95
N GLY A 231 16.80 6.80 5.24
CA GLY A 231 17.75 6.42 4.19
C GLY A 231 17.08 5.88 2.92
N LEU A 232 15.81 6.24 2.65
CA LEU A 232 15.06 5.81 1.48
C LEU A 232 15.13 6.84 0.35
N ARG A 233 15.41 6.39 -0.87
CA ARG A 233 15.54 7.23 -2.07
C ARG A 233 14.23 7.21 -2.88
N MET A 234 13.21 7.92 -2.38
CA MET A 234 11.87 7.91 -2.99
C MET A 234 11.66 9.02 -4.02
N LEU A 235 12.44 10.11 -3.95
CA LEU A 235 12.35 11.24 -4.88
C LEU A 235 13.46 11.20 -5.92
N PRO A 236 13.13 11.37 -7.21
CA PRO A 236 14.14 11.57 -8.24
C PRO A 236 14.80 12.95 -8.11
N GLY A 237 16.12 13.02 -8.27
CA GLY A 237 16.90 14.27 -8.28
C GLY A 237 17.66 14.58 -6.99
N GLY A 238 17.60 13.75 -5.94
CA GLY A 238 18.39 13.92 -4.70
C GLY A 238 17.92 15.08 -3.82
N HIS A 239 18.77 15.49 -2.87
CA HIS A 239 18.47 16.52 -1.89
C HIS A 239 17.99 17.82 -2.54
N HIS A 240 16.87 18.35 -2.07
CA HIS A 240 16.42 19.70 -2.40
C HIS A 240 17.42 20.71 -1.80
N THR A 241 18.32 21.23 -2.61
CA THR A 241 18.96 22.51 -2.31
C THR A 241 17.94 23.59 -2.63
N ASP A 242 17.68 24.48 -1.66
CA ASP A 242 16.62 25.52 -1.67
C ASP A 242 16.63 26.49 -2.87
N ASN A 243 17.50 26.32 -3.84
CA ASN A 243 17.74 27.24 -4.94
C ASN A 243 17.28 26.74 -6.33
N ARG A 244 16.49 25.65 -6.42
CA ARG A 244 15.94 25.20 -7.71
C ARG A 244 14.50 25.64 -7.87
N PRO A 245 14.14 26.34 -8.99
CA PRO A 245 12.79 26.90 -9.19
C PRO A 245 11.68 25.85 -9.35
N ARG A 246 12.03 24.59 -9.66
CA ARG A 246 11.09 23.46 -9.81
C ARG A 246 11.79 22.15 -9.51
N SER A 247 11.15 21.26 -8.75
CA SER A 247 11.70 19.94 -8.49
C SER A 247 11.50 19.01 -9.69
N VAL A 248 12.42 18.04 -9.84
CA VAL A 248 12.27 16.95 -10.83
C VAL A 248 10.96 16.17 -10.56
N ALA A 249 10.55 16.06 -9.30
CA ALA A 249 9.31 15.38 -8.92
C ALA A 249 8.06 16.10 -9.45
N GLY A 250 7.99 17.44 -9.33
CA GLY A 250 6.90 18.23 -9.88
C GLY A 250 6.79 18.13 -11.40
N LEU A 251 7.94 18.24 -12.08
CA LEU A 251 8.00 18.13 -13.54
C LEU A 251 7.55 16.72 -14.02
N LEU A 252 8.03 15.66 -13.37
CA LEU A 252 7.62 14.30 -13.67
C LEU A 252 6.12 14.06 -13.39
N ALA A 253 5.62 14.58 -12.27
CA ALA A 253 4.18 14.49 -11.97
C ALA A 253 3.33 15.14 -13.06
N CYS A 254 3.74 16.31 -13.55
CA CYS A 254 3.09 16.99 -14.66
C CYS A 254 3.19 16.17 -15.97
N ALA A 255 4.38 15.67 -16.32
CA ALA A 255 4.60 14.89 -17.54
C ALA A 255 3.71 13.62 -17.56
N TYR A 256 3.65 12.87 -16.46
CA TYR A 256 2.76 11.71 -16.35
C TYR A 256 1.28 12.10 -16.37
N ALA A 257 0.89 13.24 -15.79
CA ALA A 257 -0.49 13.73 -15.89
C ALA A 257 -0.88 14.12 -17.32
N VAL A 258 0.06 14.66 -18.11
CA VAL A 258 -0.14 14.92 -19.56
C VAL A 258 -0.34 13.62 -20.31
N VAL A 259 0.52 12.61 -20.08
CA VAL A 259 0.42 11.28 -20.72
C VAL A 259 -0.88 10.58 -20.32
N LEU A 260 -1.38 10.82 -19.09
CA LEU A 260 -2.61 10.21 -18.61
C LEU A 260 -3.84 10.65 -19.40
N VAL A 261 -3.85 11.87 -20.00
CA VAL A 261 -5.00 12.35 -20.78
C VAL A 261 -5.32 11.41 -21.95
N PRO A 262 -4.42 11.14 -22.91
CA PRO A 262 -4.70 10.19 -23.98
C PRO A 262 -4.84 8.75 -23.48
N VAL A 263 -4.07 8.32 -22.48
CA VAL A 263 -4.14 6.96 -21.92
C VAL A 263 -5.51 6.68 -21.29
N SER A 264 -6.14 7.67 -20.66
CA SER A 264 -7.49 7.54 -20.09
C SER A 264 -8.58 7.30 -21.13
N LEU A 265 -8.35 7.67 -22.40
CA LEU A 265 -9.32 7.46 -23.47
C LEU A 265 -9.23 6.06 -24.09
N LEU A 266 -8.10 5.35 -23.92
CA LEU A 266 -7.87 4.03 -24.51
C LEU A 266 -8.99 3.00 -24.23
N PRO A 267 -9.52 2.86 -22.99
CA PRO A 267 -10.62 1.93 -22.76
C PRO A 267 -11.84 2.22 -23.62
N GLY A 268 -12.15 3.49 -23.88
CA GLY A 268 -13.23 3.90 -24.76
C GLY A 268 -12.98 3.58 -26.24
N GLU A 269 -11.73 3.72 -26.72
CA GLU A 269 -11.33 3.37 -28.09
C GLU A 269 -11.33 1.85 -28.31
N LEU A 270 -11.16 1.07 -27.24
CA LEU A 270 -11.16 -0.39 -27.26
C LEU A 270 -12.53 -0.99 -26.88
N ALA A 271 -13.59 -0.22 -27.07
CA ALA A 271 -15.00 -0.62 -26.87
C ALA A 271 -15.37 -1.04 -25.44
N LEU A 272 -14.57 -0.70 -24.44
CA LEU A 272 -14.92 -0.90 -23.03
C LEU A 272 -15.88 0.18 -22.49
N GLY A 273 -15.97 1.34 -23.16
CA GLY A 273 -16.87 2.43 -22.82
C GLY A 273 -17.25 3.25 -24.06
N GLY A 274 -18.37 3.94 -23.98
CA GLY A 274 -18.92 4.79 -25.03
C GLY A 274 -18.61 6.29 -24.87
N GLY A 275 -19.51 7.13 -25.40
CA GLY A 275 -19.39 8.59 -25.33
C GLY A 275 -19.36 9.15 -23.90
N PRO A 276 -20.24 8.75 -22.98
CA PRO A 276 -20.21 9.21 -21.60
C PRO A 276 -18.89 8.95 -20.90
N TYR A 277 -18.32 7.74 -21.07
CA TYR A 277 -17.00 7.44 -20.53
C TYR A 277 -15.91 8.35 -21.09
N ARG A 278 -15.85 8.55 -22.42
CA ARG A 278 -14.81 9.38 -23.06
C ARG A 278 -14.85 10.81 -22.56
N ILE A 279 -16.06 11.40 -22.43
CA ILE A 279 -16.24 12.75 -21.89
C ILE A 279 -15.75 12.81 -20.43
N ALA A 280 -16.16 11.86 -19.60
CA ALA A 280 -15.76 11.82 -18.21
C ALA A 280 -14.25 11.60 -18.05
N ALA A 281 -13.66 10.71 -18.84
CA ALA A 281 -12.22 10.44 -18.83
C ALA A 281 -11.41 11.70 -19.19
N LEU A 282 -11.87 12.45 -20.20
CA LEU A 282 -11.25 13.72 -20.59
C LEU A 282 -11.34 14.75 -19.46
N LEU A 283 -12.53 14.98 -18.90
CA LEU A 283 -12.74 15.96 -17.84
C LEU A 283 -11.94 15.62 -16.56
N LEU A 284 -11.98 14.36 -16.14
CA LEU A 284 -11.25 13.90 -14.96
C LEU A 284 -9.73 14.01 -15.15
N SER A 285 -9.20 13.62 -16.32
CA SER A 285 -7.76 13.70 -16.59
C SER A 285 -7.29 15.14 -16.73
N LEU A 286 -8.08 16.05 -17.32
CA LEU A 286 -7.77 17.49 -17.34
C LEU A 286 -7.81 18.10 -15.94
N GLY A 287 -8.76 17.71 -15.09
CA GLY A 287 -8.80 18.10 -13.68
C GLY A 287 -7.58 17.65 -12.91
N TYR A 288 -7.13 16.41 -13.13
CA TYR A 288 -5.92 15.87 -12.51
C TYR A 288 -4.66 16.57 -13.03
N LEU A 289 -4.58 16.85 -14.33
CA LEU A 289 -3.52 17.65 -14.94
C LEU A 289 -3.47 19.06 -14.35
N ALA A 290 -4.61 19.72 -14.18
CA ALA A 290 -4.66 21.05 -13.55
C ALA A 290 -4.10 21.02 -12.12
N ALA A 291 -4.36 19.97 -11.34
CA ALA A 291 -3.75 19.79 -10.01
C ALA A 291 -2.23 19.59 -10.09
N ALA A 292 -1.74 18.82 -11.07
CA ALA A 292 -0.31 18.63 -11.30
C ALA A 292 0.39 19.93 -11.74
N LEU A 293 -0.25 20.73 -12.61
CA LEU A 293 0.25 22.05 -13.02
C LEU A 293 0.33 23.03 -11.85
N ARG A 294 -0.69 23.04 -10.96
CA ARG A 294 -0.64 23.83 -9.73
C ARG A 294 0.50 23.39 -8.82
N PHE A 295 0.73 22.08 -8.71
CA PHE A 295 1.82 21.56 -7.89
C PHE A 295 3.18 21.96 -8.46
N VAL A 296 3.43 21.82 -9.77
CA VAL A 296 4.73 22.22 -10.36
C VAL A 296 4.95 23.73 -10.37
N ALA A 297 3.88 24.54 -10.42
CA ALA A 297 3.99 26.01 -10.38
C ALA A 297 4.36 26.52 -8.98
N ASN A 298 3.85 25.88 -7.92
CA ASN A 298 4.11 26.25 -6.54
C ASN A 298 4.16 24.96 -5.68
N GLU A 299 5.36 24.42 -5.48
CA GLU A 299 5.58 23.20 -4.69
C GLU A 299 5.43 23.47 -3.20
N SER A 300 4.20 23.35 -2.72
CA SER A 300 3.82 23.53 -1.31
C SER A 300 3.12 22.29 -0.76
N ARG A 301 2.97 22.21 0.57
CA ARG A 301 2.20 21.13 1.21
C ARG A 301 0.75 21.10 0.72
N ASP A 302 0.16 22.24 0.47
CA ASP A 302 -1.24 22.34 0.07
C ASP A 302 -1.44 21.90 -1.38
N THR A 303 -0.56 22.29 -2.30
CA THR A 303 -0.62 21.84 -3.70
C THR A 303 -0.28 20.36 -3.85
N ALA A 304 0.66 19.83 -3.07
CA ALA A 304 0.95 18.39 -3.03
C ALA A 304 -0.24 17.57 -2.47
N ARG A 305 -0.92 18.07 -1.42
CA ARG A 305 -2.17 17.47 -0.93
C ARG A 305 -3.29 17.56 -1.96
N GLY A 306 -3.41 18.71 -2.64
CA GLY A 306 -4.38 18.90 -3.72
C GLY A 306 -4.19 17.87 -4.83
N LEU A 307 -2.96 17.64 -5.28
CA LEU A 307 -2.63 16.62 -6.26
C LEU A 307 -2.94 15.20 -5.76
N LEU A 308 -2.60 14.90 -4.49
CA LEU A 308 -2.92 13.63 -3.86
C LEU A 308 -4.43 13.38 -3.80
N TYR A 309 -5.23 14.35 -3.33
CA TYR A 309 -6.68 14.20 -3.26
C TYR A 309 -7.33 14.09 -4.64
N SER A 310 -6.85 14.87 -5.62
CA SER A 310 -7.31 14.75 -7.02
C SER A 310 -7.10 13.34 -7.56
N SER A 311 -5.97 12.70 -7.24
CA SER A 311 -5.70 11.32 -7.65
C SER A 311 -6.64 10.31 -7.01
N LEU A 312 -6.99 10.51 -5.72
CA LEU A 312 -7.92 9.64 -4.99
C LEU A 312 -9.37 9.76 -5.48
N VAL A 313 -9.74 10.89 -6.06
CA VAL A 313 -11.05 11.09 -6.71
C VAL A 313 -11.04 10.56 -8.15
N TYR A 314 -9.97 10.85 -8.89
CA TYR A 314 -9.83 10.50 -10.30
C TYR A 314 -10.06 9.01 -10.56
N LEU A 315 -9.28 8.13 -9.91
CA LEU A 315 -9.29 6.71 -10.25
C LEU A 315 -10.63 6.02 -9.92
N PRO A 316 -11.21 6.17 -8.72
CA PRO A 316 -12.52 5.56 -8.43
C PRO A 316 -13.63 6.10 -9.34
N ALA A 317 -13.65 7.40 -9.62
CA ALA A 317 -14.64 8.00 -10.50
C ALA A 317 -14.52 7.47 -11.93
N LEU A 318 -13.29 7.42 -12.47
CA LEU A 318 -13.03 6.90 -13.81
C LEU A 318 -13.48 5.45 -13.95
N LEU A 319 -13.09 4.58 -13.01
CA LEU A 319 -13.43 3.16 -13.04
C LEU A 319 -14.93 2.91 -12.83
N ALA A 320 -15.59 3.68 -11.96
CA ALA A 320 -17.02 3.58 -11.75
C ALA A 320 -17.80 3.96 -13.00
N ILE A 321 -17.42 5.08 -13.65
CA ILE A 321 -18.07 5.53 -14.90
C ILE A 321 -17.79 4.54 -16.03
N LEU A 322 -16.55 4.02 -16.14
CA LEU A 322 -16.21 3.01 -17.14
C LEU A 322 -17.07 1.75 -16.98
N THR A 323 -17.17 1.25 -15.75
CA THR A 323 -17.97 0.04 -15.46
C THR A 323 -19.45 0.28 -15.73
N TRP A 324 -20.00 1.41 -15.30
CA TRP A 324 -21.39 1.77 -15.56
C TRP A 324 -21.69 1.89 -17.05
N ASP A 325 -20.84 2.60 -17.81
CA ASP A 325 -21.04 2.81 -19.23
C ASP A 325 -20.88 1.50 -20.03
N HIS A 326 -19.94 0.64 -19.62
CA HIS A 326 -19.77 -0.70 -20.19
C HIS A 326 -21.04 -1.54 -20.01
N LEU A 327 -21.57 -1.63 -18.77
CA LEU A 327 -22.78 -2.39 -18.49
C LEU A 327 -23.98 -1.85 -19.27
N ARG A 328 -24.10 -0.53 -19.41
CA ARG A 328 -25.14 0.12 -20.25
C ARG A 328 -25.04 -0.24 -21.72
N LEU A 329 -23.83 -0.49 -22.25
CA LEU A 329 -23.63 -0.89 -23.65
C LEU A 329 -23.98 -2.37 -23.91
N LEU A 330 -24.02 -3.18 -22.85
CA LEU A 330 -24.40 -4.60 -22.93
C LEU A 330 -25.91 -4.83 -22.81
N CYS A 331 -26.67 -3.87 -22.23
CA CYS A 331 -28.12 -3.87 -22.12
C CYS A 331 -28.77 -3.20 -23.32
#